data_b25837a3b84e63367df816a07631fe23
#
_entry.id   b25837a3b84e63367df816a07631fe23
#
_cell.length_a   1.000
_cell.length_b   1.000
_cell.length_c   1.000
_cell.angle_alpha   90.00
_cell.angle_beta   90.00
_cell.angle_gamma   90.00
#
_symmetry.space_group_name_H-M   'P 1'
#
loop_
_entity.id
_entity.type
_entity.pdbx_description
1 polymer ?
#
loop_
_entity_poly.entity_id
_entity_poly.type
_entity_poly.pdbx_seq_one_letter_code
_entity_poly.pdbx_strand_id
1 'polypeptide(L)'
;MNASPLVGTTTDMVTLGGNRTLAEGRAFAAQDEAVLGAGVPLLLGEAFSPMHGQVSASHNEHGHVRYKAVGRLPETGTPWDNAILIPIESVWAVHDALPDAGHGLPLGHLFEGKGSPLPGVSAVVVKPESIAAAYRLRAFWQTATLPDADGRPVNMQGVFTGEVLTELFATLGDMRDIMTGMAYAAQFVALCGVMLVGGMAVSMRKRMLGTLRVLGAPRAYLVLSVWCVVSVSIAVGTLAGLLFGCGLSEGAALLMFRQTGIMLSPQLTLAEGSFAAASFALGSLCALFPAYMVYRKTGAVALGDSE
;
A
#
# COMPACT_ATOMS: atom_id res chain seq x y z
N MET A 1 -19.93 7.00 -6.44
CA MET A 1 -19.66 5.83 -7.30
C MET A 1 -18.26 6.05 -7.89
N ASN A 2 -17.31 5.16 -7.64
CA ASN A 2 -16.02 5.25 -8.30
C ASN A 2 -16.22 4.85 -9.76
N ALA A 3 -15.89 5.76 -10.69
CA ALA A 3 -15.94 5.45 -12.10
C ALA A 3 -14.86 4.40 -12.41
N SER A 4 -15.24 3.26 -12.98
CA SER A 4 -14.29 2.24 -13.43
C SER A 4 -13.58 2.76 -14.69
N PRO A 5 -12.23 2.81 -14.71
CA PRO A 5 -11.50 3.24 -15.90
C PRO A 5 -11.69 2.25 -17.05
N LEU A 6 -11.87 2.80 -18.25
CA LEU A 6 -11.99 2.02 -19.48
C LEU A 6 -10.61 1.98 -20.16
N VAL A 7 -10.12 0.77 -20.45
CA VAL A 7 -8.79 0.57 -21.02
C VAL A 7 -8.88 -0.22 -22.32
N GLY A 8 -8.46 0.40 -23.42
CA GLY A 8 -8.33 -0.27 -24.72
C GLY A 8 -7.09 -1.17 -24.74
N THR A 9 -7.29 -2.44 -25.08
CA THR A 9 -6.20 -3.43 -25.07
C THR A 9 -6.43 -4.56 -26.08
N THR A 10 -5.47 -5.48 -26.15
CA THR A 10 -5.58 -6.69 -26.97
C THR A 10 -6.04 -7.90 -26.16
N THR A 11 -6.54 -8.92 -26.85
CA THR A 11 -6.92 -10.20 -26.24
C THR A 11 -5.75 -10.87 -25.50
N ASP A 12 -4.53 -10.71 -26.03
CA ASP A 12 -3.32 -11.25 -25.41
C ASP A 12 -3.03 -10.63 -24.05
N MET A 13 -3.34 -9.34 -23.85
CA MET A 13 -3.21 -8.70 -22.55
C MET A 13 -4.26 -9.22 -21.57
N VAL A 14 -5.48 -9.46 -22.02
CA VAL A 14 -6.56 -10.03 -21.18
C VAL A 14 -6.19 -11.42 -20.69
N THR A 15 -5.69 -12.26 -21.58
CA THR A 15 -5.34 -13.66 -21.31
C THR A 15 -3.88 -13.85 -20.85
N LEU A 16 -3.05 -12.81 -20.86
CA LEU A 16 -1.59 -12.85 -20.70
C LEU A 16 -0.92 -13.87 -21.64
N GLY A 17 -1.31 -13.82 -22.93
CA GLY A 17 -0.84 -14.77 -23.93
C GLY A 17 -1.29 -16.21 -23.66
N GLY A 18 -2.51 -16.40 -23.16
CA GLY A 18 -3.08 -17.70 -22.84
C GLY A 18 -2.74 -18.26 -21.46
N ASN A 19 -1.94 -17.55 -20.66
CA ASN A 19 -1.53 -18.00 -19.32
C ASN A 19 -2.51 -17.61 -18.20
N ARG A 20 -3.52 -16.78 -18.51
CA ARG A 20 -4.55 -16.39 -17.54
C ARG A 20 -5.91 -16.93 -17.98
N THR A 21 -6.56 -17.68 -17.10
CA THR A 21 -7.97 -18.06 -17.25
C THR A 21 -8.83 -16.96 -16.65
N LEU A 22 -9.96 -16.64 -17.29
CA LEU A 22 -10.95 -15.73 -16.71
C LEU A 22 -11.70 -16.43 -15.57
N ALA A 23 -12.17 -15.67 -14.60
CA ALA A 23 -13.00 -16.17 -13.52
C ALA A 23 -14.37 -16.61 -14.05
N GLU A 24 -14.92 -15.82 -15.00
CA GLU A 24 -16.22 -16.08 -15.61
C GLU A 24 -16.21 -15.64 -17.09
N GLY A 25 -16.98 -16.33 -17.92
CA GLY A 25 -17.17 -15.96 -19.32
C GLY A 25 -15.96 -16.22 -20.21
N ARG A 26 -15.72 -15.35 -21.17
CA ARG A 26 -14.66 -15.43 -22.18
C ARG A 26 -13.99 -14.08 -22.44
N ALA A 27 -12.86 -14.10 -23.11
CA ALA A 27 -12.26 -12.89 -23.66
C ALA A 27 -13.16 -12.30 -24.78
N PHE A 28 -13.01 -11.01 -25.01
CA PHE A 28 -13.73 -10.35 -26.10
C PHE A 28 -13.26 -10.87 -27.49
N ALA A 29 -14.19 -10.99 -28.40
CA ALA A 29 -13.97 -11.43 -29.79
C ALA A 29 -14.52 -10.43 -30.82
N ALA A 30 -15.28 -9.44 -30.38
CA ALA A 30 -15.84 -8.37 -31.18
C ALA A 30 -15.61 -7.00 -30.55
N GLN A 31 -15.72 -5.94 -31.36
CA GLN A 31 -15.41 -4.58 -30.93
C GLN A 31 -16.38 -4.02 -29.86
N ASP A 32 -17.59 -4.55 -29.81
CA ASP A 32 -18.65 -4.15 -28.84
C ASP A 32 -18.63 -4.98 -27.56
N GLU A 33 -17.61 -5.78 -27.34
CA GLU A 33 -17.46 -6.62 -26.16
C GLU A 33 -16.47 -6.05 -25.16
N ALA A 34 -16.69 -6.35 -23.87
CA ALA A 34 -15.83 -5.92 -22.78
C ALA A 34 -15.56 -7.05 -21.79
N VAL A 35 -14.40 -7.02 -21.14
CA VAL A 35 -14.04 -7.87 -20.01
C VAL A 35 -13.92 -7.00 -18.78
N LEU A 36 -14.63 -7.40 -17.73
CA LEU A 36 -14.70 -6.68 -16.45
C LEU A 36 -13.54 -7.10 -15.54
N GLY A 37 -13.00 -6.15 -14.78
CA GLY A 37 -12.20 -6.46 -13.60
C GLY A 37 -13.05 -7.09 -12.49
N ALA A 38 -12.42 -7.80 -11.56
CA ALA A 38 -13.12 -8.53 -10.51
C ALA A 38 -14.02 -7.65 -9.62
N GLY A 39 -13.62 -6.41 -9.37
CA GLY A 39 -14.32 -5.44 -8.52
C GLY A 39 -15.35 -4.57 -9.24
N VAL A 40 -15.54 -4.72 -10.56
CA VAL A 40 -16.48 -3.90 -11.32
C VAL A 40 -17.92 -4.36 -11.06
N PRO A 41 -18.83 -3.46 -10.60
CA PRO A 41 -20.20 -3.82 -10.19
C PRO A 41 -21.17 -3.93 -11.38
N LEU A 42 -20.76 -4.59 -12.46
CA LEU A 42 -21.58 -4.90 -13.62
C LEU A 42 -21.76 -6.41 -13.73
N LEU A 43 -22.90 -6.87 -14.24
CA LEU A 43 -23.16 -8.30 -14.45
C LEU A 43 -22.69 -8.74 -15.85
N LEU A 44 -22.35 -10.02 -15.99
CA LEU A 44 -22.09 -10.59 -17.30
C LEU A 44 -23.35 -10.54 -18.17
N GLY A 45 -23.16 -10.15 -19.42
CA GLY A 45 -24.25 -9.94 -20.38
C GLY A 45 -24.90 -8.56 -20.32
N GLU A 46 -24.61 -7.77 -19.29
CA GLU A 46 -25.09 -6.40 -19.16
C GLU A 46 -24.44 -5.49 -20.21
N ALA A 47 -25.24 -4.60 -20.78
CA ALA A 47 -24.77 -3.62 -21.74
C ALA A 47 -24.62 -2.26 -21.04
N PHE A 48 -23.49 -1.60 -21.26
CA PHE A 48 -23.18 -0.28 -20.71
C PHE A 48 -22.64 0.65 -21.79
N SER A 49 -22.74 1.95 -21.56
CA SER A 49 -22.15 2.98 -22.42
C SER A 49 -21.03 3.70 -21.68
N PRO A 50 -19.88 3.95 -22.33
CA PRO A 50 -18.79 4.70 -21.72
C PRO A 50 -19.21 6.17 -21.55
N MET A 51 -18.81 6.77 -20.42
CA MET A 51 -18.93 8.20 -20.19
C MET A 51 -17.53 8.82 -20.22
N HIS A 52 -17.33 9.83 -21.03
CA HIS A 52 -16.07 10.57 -21.07
C HIS A 52 -16.04 11.65 -20.00
N GLY A 53 -14.98 11.65 -19.18
CA GLY A 53 -14.46 12.80 -18.46
C GLY A 53 -15.29 13.30 -17.29
N GLN A 54 -14.66 14.18 -16.53
CA GLN A 54 -15.30 14.99 -15.50
C GLN A 54 -16.45 15.77 -16.10
N VAL A 55 -17.55 15.89 -15.34
CA VAL A 55 -18.74 16.66 -15.67
C VAL A 55 -18.35 18.12 -15.93
N SER A 56 -17.94 18.43 -17.13
CA SER A 56 -17.91 19.78 -17.69
C SER A 56 -18.92 19.80 -18.82
N ALA A 57 -19.86 20.71 -18.71
CA ALA A 57 -21.04 20.84 -19.53
C ALA A 57 -20.73 21.18 -21.02
N SER A 58 -20.11 20.26 -21.73
CA SER A 58 -20.05 20.26 -23.17
C SER A 58 -20.36 18.86 -23.69
N HIS A 59 -21.51 18.74 -24.27
CA HIS A 59 -22.11 17.61 -24.95
C HIS A 59 -21.14 16.97 -25.96
N ASN A 60 -20.46 15.90 -25.57
CA ASN A 60 -20.05 14.85 -26.48
C ASN A 60 -20.37 13.52 -25.79
N GLU A 61 -21.66 13.22 -25.71
CA GLU A 61 -22.15 11.89 -25.41
C GLU A 61 -21.92 11.04 -26.68
N HIS A 62 -20.93 10.12 -26.62
CA HIS A 62 -20.91 8.99 -27.56
C HIS A 62 -22.02 8.00 -27.17
N GLY A 63 -23.26 8.50 -27.08
CA GLY A 63 -24.44 7.75 -26.64
C GLY A 63 -24.83 6.60 -27.59
N HIS A 64 -24.09 6.41 -28.68
CA HIS A 64 -24.33 5.35 -29.65
C HIS A 64 -23.47 4.11 -29.45
N VAL A 65 -22.41 4.18 -28.62
CA VAL A 65 -21.51 3.04 -28.39
C VAL A 65 -21.95 2.29 -27.15
N ARG A 66 -22.34 1.03 -27.31
CA ARG A 66 -22.72 0.13 -26.23
C ARG A 66 -21.75 -1.04 -26.20
N TYR A 67 -21.19 -1.33 -25.03
CA TYR A 67 -20.37 -2.51 -24.79
C TYR A 67 -21.16 -3.55 -24.02
N LYS A 68 -20.96 -4.83 -24.35
CA LYS A 68 -21.54 -5.97 -23.64
C LYS A 68 -20.46 -6.64 -22.81
N ALA A 69 -20.69 -6.83 -21.52
CA ALA A 69 -19.79 -7.57 -20.64
C ALA A 69 -19.81 -9.07 -20.97
N VAL A 70 -18.72 -9.63 -21.48
CA VAL A 70 -18.63 -11.04 -21.92
C VAL A 70 -17.76 -11.91 -21.04
N GLY A 71 -16.92 -11.28 -20.17
CA GLY A 71 -16.05 -12.00 -19.27
C GLY A 71 -15.66 -11.18 -18.06
N ARG A 72 -15.08 -11.84 -17.04
CA ARG A 72 -14.59 -11.24 -15.82
C ARG A 72 -13.20 -11.77 -15.48
N LEU A 73 -12.29 -10.89 -15.15
CA LEU A 73 -10.96 -11.26 -14.65
C LEU A 73 -11.04 -11.88 -13.27
N PRO A 74 -10.13 -12.79 -12.90
CA PRO A 74 -9.94 -13.19 -11.52
C PRO A 74 -9.45 -11.99 -10.69
N GLU A 75 -9.67 -12.03 -9.40
CA GLU A 75 -9.15 -11.03 -8.46
C GLU A 75 -7.62 -11.06 -8.47
N THR A 76 -7.00 -9.91 -8.70
CA THR A 76 -5.55 -9.77 -8.84
C THR A 76 -4.92 -8.95 -7.72
N GLY A 77 -5.72 -8.24 -6.91
CA GLY A 77 -5.27 -7.28 -5.92
C GLY A 77 -4.61 -6.03 -6.52
N THR A 78 -4.83 -5.79 -7.81
CA THR A 78 -4.23 -4.68 -8.58
C THR A 78 -5.32 -3.71 -9.06
N PRO A 79 -4.95 -2.52 -9.57
CA PRO A 79 -5.90 -1.58 -10.16
C PRO A 79 -6.75 -2.17 -11.30
N TRP A 80 -6.30 -3.26 -11.93
CA TRP A 80 -7.05 -3.96 -12.97
C TRP A 80 -8.38 -4.53 -12.47
N ASP A 81 -8.50 -4.80 -11.17
CA ASP A 81 -9.74 -5.29 -10.58
C ASP A 81 -10.90 -4.30 -10.69
N ASN A 82 -10.59 -3.01 -10.79
CA ASN A 82 -11.57 -1.95 -10.96
C ASN A 82 -11.67 -1.42 -12.40
N ALA A 83 -10.92 -1.99 -13.35
CA ALA A 83 -10.89 -1.56 -14.74
C ALA A 83 -11.84 -2.38 -15.62
N ILE A 84 -12.31 -1.76 -16.69
CA ILE A 84 -13.06 -2.42 -17.77
C ILE A 84 -12.15 -2.46 -18.99
N LEU A 85 -11.90 -3.67 -19.49
CA LEU A 85 -11.05 -3.88 -20.67
C LEU A 85 -11.90 -4.02 -21.92
N ILE A 86 -11.58 -3.22 -22.93
CA ILE A 86 -12.23 -3.25 -24.23
C ILE A 86 -11.17 -3.45 -25.35
N PRO A 87 -11.57 -3.91 -26.52
CA PRO A 87 -10.66 -3.96 -27.66
C PRO A 87 -10.08 -2.58 -28.00
N ILE A 88 -8.79 -2.52 -28.30
CA ILE A 88 -8.13 -1.27 -28.68
C ILE A 88 -8.75 -0.67 -29.96
N GLU A 89 -9.20 -1.52 -30.86
CA GLU A 89 -9.89 -1.16 -32.10
C GLU A 89 -11.16 -0.35 -31.84
N SER A 90 -11.86 -0.67 -30.76
CA SER A 90 -13.06 0.07 -30.33
C SER A 90 -12.71 1.47 -29.84
N VAL A 91 -11.57 1.65 -29.21
CA VAL A 91 -11.08 2.98 -28.82
C VAL A 91 -10.78 3.83 -30.06
N TRP A 92 -10.12 3.24 -31.04
CA TRP A 92 -9.83 3.93 -32.29
C TRP A 92 -11.10 4.29 -33.06
N ALA A 93 -12.10 3.41 -33.08
CA ALA A 93 -13.38 3.66 -33.71
C ALA A 93 -14.13 4.84 -33.07
N VAL A 94 -14.15 4.91 -31.76
CA VAL A 94 -14.83 5.97 -30.99
C VAL A 94 -14.18 7.35 -31.22
N HIS A 95 -12.87 7.37 -31.48
CA HIS A 95 -12.12 8.61 -31.66
C HIS A 95 -11.95 8.99 -33.15
N ASP A 96 -12.74 8.42 -34.06
CA ASP A 96 -12.69 8.65 -35.50
C ASP A 96 -11.29 8.47 -36.12
N ALA A 97 -10.43 7.70 -35.41
CA ALA A 97 -9.07 7.44 -35.87
C ALA A 97 -9.04 6.46 -37.05
N LEU A 98 -10.17 5.78 -37.32
CA LEU A 98 -10.35 4.85 -38.43
C LEU A 98 -11.75 5.04 -39.06
N PRO A 99 -11.84 5.55 -40.27
CA PRO A 99 -13.12 5.88 -40.91
C PRO A 99 -14.02 4.65 -41.19
N ASP A 100 -13.44 3.45 -41.26
CA ASP A 100 -14.16 2.21 -41.60
C ASP A 100 -14.41 1.30 -40.39
N ALA A 101 -14.18 1.79 -39.17
CA ALA A 101 -14.44 1.02 -37.96
C ALA A 101 -15.94 0.99 -37.64
N GLY A 102 -16.62 -0.06 -38.12
CA GLY A 102 -18.03 -0.32 -37.78
C GLY A 102 -18.20 -1.04 -36.44
N HIS A 103 -19.35 -0.79 -35.77
CA HIS A 103 -19.71 -1.53 -34.59
C HIS A 103 -19.95 -3.03 -34.90
N GLY A 104 -19.46 -3.92 -34.01
CA GLY A 104 -19.71 -5.36 -34.09
C GLY A 104 -18.80 -6.12 -35.06
N LEU A 105 -17.75 -5.47 -35.59
CA LEU A 105 -16.76 -6.16 -36.43
C LEU A 105 -15.89 -7.11 -35.60
N PRO A 106 -15.44 -8.22 -36.21
CA PRO A 106 -14.50 -9.11 -35.56
C PRO A 106 -13.16 -8.43 -35.31
N LEU A 107 -12.46 -8.82 -34.26
CA LEU A 107 -11.14 -8.30 -33.95
C LEU A 107 -10.11 -8.73 -35.01
N GLY A 108 -9.11 -7.88 -35.23
CA GLY A 108 -8.05 -8.12 -36.18
C GLY A 108 -8.38 -7.65 -37.62
N HIS A 109 -9.63 -7.34 -37.92
CA HIS A 109 -10.04 -6.85 -39.26
C HIS A 109 -9.24 -5.60 -39.69
N LEU A 110 -8.90 -4.73 -38.73
CA LEU A 110 -8.15 -3.51 -38.98
C LEU A 110 -6.67 -3.75 -39.25
N PHE A 111 -6.13 -4.88 -38.80
CA PHE A 111 -4.73 -5.27 -39.05
C PHE A 111 -4.55 -5.98 -40.41
N GLU A 112 -5.63 -6.41 -41.03
CA GLU A 112 -5.62 -7.06 -42.34
C GLU A 112 -5.65 -6.06 -43.50
N GLY A 113 -5.95 -4.80 -43.22
CA GLY A 113 -6.04 -3.71 -44.21
C GLY A 113 -4.67 -3.35 -44.81
N LYS A 114 -4.51 -3.56 -46.09
CA LYS A 114 -3.31 -3.16 -46.81
C LYS A 114 -3.22 -1.65 -46.94
N GLY A 115 -2.31 -1.02 -46.19
CA GLY A 115 -1.78 0.28 -46.55
C GLY A 115 -2.24 1.51 -45.77
N SER A 116 -3.15 1.39 -44.81
CA SER A 116 -3.44 2.51 -43.88
C SER A 116 -2.54 2.43 -42.65
N PRO A 117 -1.86 3.50 -42.23
CA PRO A 117 -1.10 3.50 -41.01
C PRO A 117 -2.06 3.27 -39.86
N LEU A 118 -1.73 2.33 -38.98
CA LEU A 118 -2.50 2.11 -37.76
C LEU A 118 -2.42 3.35 -36.85
N PRO A 119 -3.50 3.68 -36.14
CA PRO A 119 -3.47 4.74 -35.13
C PRO A 119 -2.42 4.45 -34.07
N GLY A 120 -1.89 5.49 -33.46
CA GLY A 120 -0.92 5.35 -32.40
C GLY A 120 -1.48 4.62 -31.17
N VAL A 121 -0.60 3.97 -30.42
CA VAL A 121 -0.90 3.33 -29.15
C VAL A 121 -0.17 4.05 -28.02
N SER A 122 -0.81 4.16 -26.86
CA SER A 122 -0.23 4.85 -25.70
C SER A 122 0.92 4.05 -25.06
N ALA A 123 0.86 2.73 -25.11
CA ALA A 123 1.87 1.85 -24.56
C ALA A 123 1.89 0.49 -25.26
N VAL A 124 3.06 -0.11 -25.34
CA VAL A 124 3.26 -1.48 -25.84
C VAL A 124 3.88 -2.31 -24.73
N VAL A 125 3.19 -3.38 -24.35
CA VAL A 125 3.71 -4.34 -23.37
C VAL A 125 4.44 -5.46 -24.09
N VAL A 126 5.72 -5.62 -23.82
CA VAL A 126 6.56 -6.63 -24.46
C VAL A 126 6.96 -7.68 -23.43
N LYS A 127 6.72 -8.95 -23.75
CA LYS A 127 7.21 -10.10 -22.97
C LYS A 127 8.44 -10.68 -23.69
N PRO A 128 9.66 -10.45 -23.19
CA PRO A 128 10.86 -11.00 -23.81
C PRO A 128 10.96 -12.50 -23.56
N GLU A 129 11.51 -13.24 -24.54
CA GLU A 129 11.68 -14.69 -24.43
C GLU A 129 12.78 -15.12 -23.46
N SER A 130 13.73 -14.23 -23.19
CA SER A 130 14.83 -14.48 -22.25
C SER A 130 15.31 -13.19 -21.58
N ILE A 131 16.04 -13.35 -20.46
CA ILE A 131 16.66 -12.24 -19.74
C ILE A 131 17.63 -11.48 -20.66
N ALA A 132 18.40 -12.20 -21.49
CA ALA A 132 19.34 -11.58 -22.43
C ALA A 132 18.60 -10.76 -23.51
N ALA A 133 17.44 -11.23 -23.99
CA ALA A 133 16.60 -10.48 -24.92
C ALA A 133 16.03 -9.21 -24.25
N ALA A 134 15.66 -9.32 -22.99
CA ALA A 134 15.20 -8.20 -22.20
C ALA A 134 16.25 -7.09 -22.09
N TYR A 135 17.50 -7.40 -21.74
CA TYR A 135 18.58 -6.42 -21.65
C TYR A 135 18.95 -5.82 -23.02
N ARG A 136 18.92 -6.61 -24.11
CA ARG A 136 19.12 -6.08 -25.46
C ARG A 136 18.04 -5.10 -25.86
N LEU A 137 16.79 -5.42 -25.56
CA LEU A 137 15.66 -4.53 -25.81
C LEU A 137 15.78 -3.23 -25.01
N ARG A 138 16.20 -3.32 -23.77
CA ARG A 138 16.51 -2.15 -22.92
C ARG A 138 17.58 -1.25 -23.54
N ALA A 139 18.71 -1.83 -23.92
CA ALA A 139 19.80 -1.07 -24.55
C ALA A 139 19.37 -0.41 -25.86
N PHE A 140 18.54 -1.08 -26.64
CA PHE A 140 17.95 -0.52 -27.87
C PHE A 140 17.09 0.71 -27.54
N TRP A 141 16.13 0.60 -26.62
CA TRP A 141 15.21 1.70 -26.30
C TRP A 141 15.85 2.88 -25.59
N GLN A 142 17.00 2.71 -24.94
CA GLN A 142 17.76 3.81 -24.35
C GLN A 142 18.44 4.70 -25.42
N THR A 143 18.68 4.16 -26.60
CA THR A 143 19.39 4.85 -27.68
C THR A 143 18.55 5.06 -28.93
N ALA A 144 17.43 4.36 -29.07
CA ALA A 144 16.62 4.40 -30.28
C ALA A 144 15.77 5.68 -30.32
N THR A 145 15.88 6.39 -31.41
CA THR A 145 14.98 7.45 -31.81
C THR A 145 14.21 6.94 -33.02
N LEU A 146 12.91 6.69 -32.87
CA LEU A 146 12.08 6.23 -33.97
C LEU A 146 11.32 7.40 -34.55
N PRO A 147 11.19 7.48 -35.90
CA PRO A 147 10.36 8.48 -36.56
C PRO A 147 8.87 8.13 -36.36
N ASP A 148 8.02 9.15 -36.20
CA ASP A 148 6.57 9.03 -36.31
C ASP A 148 6.14 8.87 -37.79
N ALA A 149 4.82 8.82 -38.02
CA ALA A 149 4.27 8.74 -39.38
C ALA A 149 4.67 9.93 -40.26
N ASP A 150 5.02 11.06 -39.67
CA ASP A 150 5.46 12.30 -40.36
C ASP A 150 7.00 12.40 -40.48
N GLY A 151 7.73 11.37 -40.00
CA GLY A 151 9.20 11.34 -40.01
C GLY A 151 9.87 12.16 -38.91
N ARG A 152 9.12 12.64 -37.91
CA ARG A 152 9.67 13.39 -36.79
C ARG A 152 10.20 12.44 -35.72
N PRO A 153 11.36 12.74 -35.10
CA PRO A 153 11.90 11.90 -34.05
C PRO A 153 10.99 11.91 -32.83
N VAL A 154 10.51 10.73 -32.41
CA VAL A 154 9.74 10.53 -31.19
C VAL A 154 10.63 9.86 -30.15
N ASN A 155 10.73 10.48 -28.99
CA ASN A 155 11.39 9.88 -27.84
C ASN A 155 10.43 8.88 -27.19
N MET A 156 10.68 7.59 -27.42
CA MET A 156 9.97 6.53 -26.73
C MET A 156 10.72 6.17 -25.43
N GLN A 157 9.98 5.96 -24.36
CA GLN A 157 10.54 5.53 -23.11
C GLN A 157 10.33 4.02 -22.94
N GLY A 158 11.43 3.29 -22.87
CA GLY A 158 11.42 1.87 -22.48
C GLY A 158 11.44 1.73 -20.96
N VAL A 159 10.36 1.27 -20.36
CA VAL A 159 10.28 1.04 -18.93
C VAL A 159 10.52 -0.44 -18.63
N PHE A 160 11.54 -0.71 -17.83
CA PHE A 160 11.87 -2.05 -17.36
C PHE A 160 11.20 -2.30 -16.03
N THR A 161 10.15 -3.11 -16.01
CA THR A 161 9.37 -3.37 -14.78
C THR A 161 10.22 -3.88 -13.63
N GLY A 162 11.23 -4.73 -13.90
CA GLY A 162 12.14 -5.24 -12.87
C GLY A 162 13.03 -4.14 -12.26
N GLU A 163 13.45 -3.16 -13.03
CA GLU A 163 14.25 -2.03 -12.55
C GLU A 163 13.42 -1.07 -11.71
N VAL A 164 12.25 -0.70 -12.21
CA VAL A 164 11.29 0.14 -11.46
C VAL A 164 10.88 -0.52 -10.15
N LEU A 165 10.65 -1.84 -10.18
CA LEU A 165 10.32 -2.60 -8.99
C LEU A 165 11.47 -2.62 -7.98
N THR A 166 12.72 -2.80 -8.46
CA THR A 166 13.92 -2.77 -7.60
C THR A 166 14.12 -1.39 -6.98
N GLU A 167 13.94 -0.32 -7.75
CA GLU A 167 14.04 1.06 -7.25
C GLU A 167 12.93 1.37 -6.26
N LEU A 168 11.70 0.90 -6.53
CA LEU A 168 10.58 1.02 -5.61
C LEU A 168 10.87 0.29 -4.29
N PHE A 169 11.36 -0.95 -4.35
CA PHE A 169 11.72 -1.70 -3.15
C PHE A 169 12.89 -1.08 -2.37
N ALA A 170 13.87 -0.49 -3.06
CA ALA A 170 14.94 0.25 -2.40
C ALA A 170 14.38 1.47 -1.66
N THR A 171 13.55 2.27 -2.33
CA THR A 171 12.89 3.45 -1.72
C THR A 171 12.00 3.07 -0.54
N LEU A 172 11.24 1.98 -0.65
CA LEU A 172 10.41 1.48 0.45
C LEU A 172 11.27 0.93 1.60
N GLY A 173 12.42 0.31 1.30
CA GLY A 173 13.39 -0.12 2.28
C GLY A 173 13.96 1.05 3.08
N ASP A 174 14.40 2.10 2.40
CA ASP A 174 14.91 3.33 3.02
C ASP A 174 13.84 3.99 3.91
N MET A 175 12.59 4.05 3.44
CA MET A 175 11.48 4.58 4.24
C MET A 175 11.21 3.73 5.48
N ARG A 176 11.27 2.40 5.37
CA ARG A 176 11.16 1.50 6.51
C ARG A 176 12.26 1.74 7.54
N ASP A 177 13.50 1.93 7.09
CA ASP A 177 14.64 2.15 7.99
C ASP A 177 14.54 3.50 8.71
N ILE A 178 14.08 4.55 8.02
CA ILE A 178 13.78 5.86 8.64
C ILE A 178 12.67 5.71 9.68
N MET A 179 11.57 5.04 9.36
CA MET A 179 10.46 4.80 10.30
C MET A 179 10.91 4.00 11.53
N THR A 180 11.75 3.00 11.31
CA THR A 180 12.34 2.19 12.38
C THR A 180 13.25 3.03 13.27
N GLY A 181 14.08 3.89 12.69
CA GLY A 181 14.91 4.84 13.43
C GLY A 181 14.08 5.80 14.29
N MET A 182 12.99 6.33 13.73
CA MET A 182 12.04 7.17 14.47
C MET A 182 11.38 6.41 15.63
N ALA A 183 11.02 5.14 15.42
CA ALA A 183 10.44 4.31 16.48
C ALA A 183 11.41 4.08 17.64
N TYR A 184 12.70 3.82 17.35
CA TYR A 184 13.73 3.72 18.38
C TYR A 184 13.96 5.04 19.11
N ALA A 185 13.95 6.16 18.41
CA ALA A 185 14.07 7.48 19.03
C ALA A 185 12.88 7.77 19.96
N ALA A 186 11.65 7.48 19.53
CA ALA A 186 10.45 7.61 20.34
C ALA A 186 10.50 6.69 21.58
N GLN A 187 10.99 5.45 21.41
CA GLN A 187 11.18 4.50 22.50
C GLN A 187 12.19 5.04 23.54
N PHE A 188 13.30 5.62 23.09
CA PHE A 188 14.29 6.23 23.98
C PHE A 188 13.69 7.37 24.80
N VAL A 189 12.93 8.28 24.16
CA VAL A 189 12.24 9.38 24.85
C VAL A 189 11.23 8.85 25.88
N ALA A 190 10.47 7.79 25.52
CA ALA A 190 9.54 7.16 26.42
C ALA A 190 10.24 6.56 27.66
N LEU A 191 11.39 5.90 27.48
CA LEU A 191 12.19 5.37 28.59
C LEU A 191 12.72 6.48 29.51
N CYS A 192 13.20 7.59 28.96
CA CYS A 192 13.58 8.77 29.73
C CYS A 192 12.39 9.33 30.53
N GLY A 193 11.21 9.39 29.92
CA GLY A 193 9.96 9.79 30.57
C GLY A 193 9.60 8.90 31.74
N VAL A 194 9.67 7.58 31.59
CA VAL A 194 9.43 6.61 32.66
C VAL A 194 10.39 6.83 33.84
N MET A 195 11.68 7.05 33.57
CA MET A 195 12.67 7.33 34.60
C MET A 195 12.37 8.64 35.35
N LEU A 196 12.03 9.69 34.62
CA LEU A 196 11.74 11.01 35.19
C LEU A 196 10.47 10.97 36.06
N VAL A 197 9.36 10.49 35.47
CA VAL A 197 8.05 10.42 36.15
C VAL A 197 8.12 9.46 37.34
N GLY A 198 8.77 8.30 37.20
CA GLY A 198 8.98 7.34 38.26
C GLY A 198 9.79 7.94 39.40
N GLY A 199 10.88 8.66 39.10
CA GLY A 199 11.69 9.38 40.10
C GLY A 199 10.91 10.47 40.81
N MET A 200 10.07 11.22 40.10
CA MET A 200 9.22 12.26 40.68
C MET A 200 8.12 11.67 41.59
N ALA A 201 7.46 10.60 41.14
CA ALA A 201 6.44 9.88 41.93
C ALA A 201 6.99 9.36 43.26
N VAL A 202 8.20 8.80 43.22
CA VAL A 202 8.92 8.39 44.43
C VAL A 202 9.20 9.58 45.36
N SER A 203 9.65 10.71 44.78
CA SER A 203 9.98 11.91 45.54
C SER A 203 8.74 12.50 46.24
N MET A 204 7.59 12.52 45.58
CA MET A 204 6.33 13.00 46.14
C MET A 204 5.78 12.12 47.27
N ARG A 205 6.07 10.82 47.23
CA ARG A 205 5.57 9.84 48.22
C ARG A 205 6.58 9.50 49.31
N LYS A 206 7.67 10.27 49.44
CA LYS A 206 8.74 10.02 50.43
C LYS A 206 8.22 9.83 51.86
N ARG A 207 7.31 10.69 52.35
CA ARG A 207 6.75 10.61 53.71
C ARG A 207 5.98 9.31 53.93
N MET A 208 5.12 8.89 52.99
CA MET A 208 4.35 7.68 53.05
C MET A 208 5.24 6.42 53.07
N LEU A 209 6.28 6.39 52.22
CA LEU A 209 7.25 5.31 52.16
C LEU A 209 8.09 5.25 53.44
N GLY A 210 8.42 6.41 54.03
CA GLY A 210 9.09 6.51 55.36
C GLY A 210 8.24 5.96 56.50
N THR A 211 6.94 6.28 56.56
CA THR A 211 6.00 5.78 57.57
C THR A 211 5.87 4.26 57.51
N LEU A 212 5.74 3.69 56.31
CA LEU A 212 5.70 2.23 56.12
C LEU A 212 6.97 1.55 56.68
N ARG A 213 8.10 2.20 56.53
CA ARG A 213 9.38 1.69 57.04
C ARG A 213 9.47 1.73 58.57
N VAL A 214 8.97 2.80 59.18
CA VAL A 214 8.89 2.90 60.66
C VAL A 214 7.96 1.82 61.23
N LEU A 215 6.91 1.44 60.49
CA LEU A 215 6.00 0.34 60.84
C LEU A 215 6.60 -1.06 60.59
N GLY A 216 7.89 -1.16 60.15
CA GLY A 216 8.60 -2.42 60.02
C GLY A 216 8.58 -3.04 58.62
N ALA A 217 8.09 -2.34 57.60
CA ALA A 217 8.08 -2.88 56.21
C ALA A 217 9.52 -3.14 55.71
N PRO A 218 9.80 -4.32 55.16
CA PRO A 218 11.13 -4.64 54.63
C PRO A 218 11.43 -3.77 53.38
N ARG A 219 12.71 -3.44 53.18
CA ARG A 219 13.17 -2.60 52.07
C ARG A 219 12.78 -3.17 50.72
N ALA A 220 12.86 -4.49 50.55
CA ALA A 220 12.48 -5.19 49.34
C ALA A 220 11.00 -4.96 48.97
N TYR A 221 10.10 -4.90 49.95
CA TYR A 221 8.68 -4.64 49.72
C TYR A 221 8.44 -3.24 49.10
N LEU A 222 9.14 -2.21 49.61
CA LEU A 222 9.02 -0.84 49.12
C LEU A 222 9.53 -0.72 47.66
N VAL A 223 10.66 -1.35 47.37
CA VAL A 223 11.22 -1.37 45.99
C VAL A 223 10.29 -2.11 45.06
N LEU A 224 9.81 -3.30 45.47
CA LEU A 224 8.92 -4.13 44.66
C LEU A 224 7.58 -3.43 44.37
N SER A 225 7.00 -2.76 45.38
CA SER A 225 5.72 -2.05 45.22
C SER A 225 5.83 -0.91 44.17
N VAL A 226 6.90 -0.11 44.25
CA VAL A 226 7.14 0.95 43.25
C VAL A 226 7.41 0.36 41.87
N TRP A 227 8.25 -0.67 41.81
CA TRP A 227 8.54 -1.34 40.54
C TRP A 227 7.28 -1.94 39.87
N CYS A 228 6.43 -2.62 40.66
CA CYS A 228 5.16 -3.17 40.19
C CYS A 228 4.24 -2.09 39.61
N VAL A 229 4.05 -0.97 40.31
CA VAL A 229 3.17 0.11 39.85
C VAL A 229 3.67 0.69 38.50
N VAL A 230 4.97 0.94 38.39
CA VAL A 230 5.56 1.46 37.17
C VAL A 230 5.48 0.43 36.01
N SER A 231 5.79 -0.85 36.32
CA SER A 231 5.72 -1.92 35.32
C SER A 231 4.29 -2.17 34.81
N VAL A 232 3.29 -2.10 35.66
CA VAL A 232 1.87 -2.19 35.27
C VAL A 232 1.50 -1.02 34.37
N SER A 233 1.93 0.20 34.69
CA SER A 233 1.68 1.37 33.85
C SER A 233 2.32 1.23 32.48
N ILE A 234 3.54 0.68 32.39
CA ILE A 234 4.24 0.40 31.13
C ILE A 234 3.48 -0.69 30.35
N ALA A 235 3.01 -1.75 31.00
CA ALA A 235 2.25 -2.82 30.37
C ALA A 235 0.96 -2.29 29.75
N VAL A 236 0.20 -1.48 30.47
CA VAL A 236 -1.02 -0.83 29.96
C VAL A 236 -0.70 0.09 28.78
N GLY A 237 0.36 0.90 28.89
CA GLY A 237 0.81 1.78 27.81
C GLY A 237 1.23 1.02 26.56
N THR A 238 1.99 -0.07 26.72
CA THR A 238 2.42 -0.93 25.60
C THR A 238 1.22 -1.59 24.92
N LEU A 239 0.28 -2.11 25.68
CA LEU A 239 -0.93 -2.74 25.15
C LEU A 239 -1.81 -1.71 24.41
N ALA A 240 -2.02 -0.54 25.01
CA ALA A 240 -2.77 0.54 24.38
C ALA A 240 -2.08 1.00 23.09
N GLY A 241 -0.75 1.16 23.08
CA GLY A 241 0.02 1.51 21.90
C GLY A 241 -0.09 0.48 20.78
N LEU A 242 -0.07 -0.81 21.11
CA LEU A 242 -0.26 -1.89 20.15
C LEU A 242 -1.65 -1.85 19.52
N LEU A 243 -2.70 -1.71 20.32
CA LEU A 243 -4.08 -1.61 19.84
C LEU A 243 -4.30 -0.38 18.95
N PHE A 244 -3.76 0.77 19.35
CA PHE A 244 -3.83 2.00 18.56
C PHE A 244 -3.06 1.87 17.24
N GLY A 245 -1.88 1.27 17.27
CA GLY A 245 -1.07 1.00 16.08
C GLY A 245 -1.79 0.11 15.07
N CYS A 246 -2.44 -0.97 15.54
CA CYS A 246 -3.26 -1.83 14.68
C CYS A 246 -4.42 -1.06 14.05
N GLY A 247 -5.15 -0.28 14.84
CA GLY A 247 -6.28 0.52 14.31
C GLY A 247 -5.84 1.56 13.29
N LEU A 248 -4.70 2.23 13.50
CA LEU A 248 -4.14 3.17 12.54
C LEU A 248 -3.67 2.49 11.25
N SER A 249 -3.07 1.31 11.32
CA SER A 249 -2.61 0.56 10.15
C SER A 249 -3.80 0.08 9.29
N GLU A 250 -4.87 -0.39 9.90
CA GLU A 250 -6.11 -0.75 9.19
C GLU A 250 -6.77 0.47 8.56
N GLY A 251 -6.83 1.59 9.28
CA GLY A 251 -7.35 2.86 8.76
C GLY A 251 -6.56 3.37 7.56
N ALA A 252 -5.23 3.31 7.63
CA ALA A 252 -4.34 3.69 6.52
C ALA A 252 -4.52 2.77 5.31
N ALA A 253 -4.62 1.46 5.52
CA ALA A 253 -4.87 0.48 4.46
C ALA A 253 -6.21 0.74 3.75
N LEU A 254 -7.27 1.06 4.51
CA LEU A 254 -8.59 1.39 3.96
C LEU A 254 -8.57 2.69 3.13
N LEU A 255 -7.85 3.72 3.60
CA LEU A 255 -7.69 4.97 2.86
C LEU A 255 -6.93 4.74 1.55
N MET A 256 -5.86 3.96 1.61
CA MET A 256 -5.06 3.62 0.44
C MET A 256 -5.86 2.81 -0.58
N PHE A 257 -6.64 1.84 -0.12
CA PHE A 257 -7.57 1.10 -0.98
C PHE A 257 -8.56 2.02 -1.70
N ARG A 258 -9.13 3.00 -0.99
CA ARG A 258 -10.07 3.97 -1.59
C ARG A 258 -9.43 4.86 -2.65
N GLN A 259 -8.15 5.18 -2.51
CA GLN A 259 -7.45 6.08 -3.44
C GLN A 259 -6.81 5.34 -4.61
N THR A 260 -6.24 4.17 -4.38
CA THR A 260 -5.42 3.44 -5.37
C THR A 260 -6.06 2.15 -5.88
N GLY A 261 -7.09 1.63 -5.19
CA GLY A 261 -7.68 0.32 -5.48
C GLY A 261 -6.78 -0.87 -5.09
N ILE A 262 -5.64 -0.62 -4.42
CA ILE A 262 -4.71 -1.68 -4.00
C ILE A 262 -5.12 -2.18 -2.61
N MET A 263 -5.41 -3.46 -2.47
CA MET A 263 -5.70 -4.10 -1.18
C MET A 263 -4.39 -4.35 -0.43
N LEU A 264 -4.20 -3.60 0.66
CA LEU A 264 -3.16 -3.87 1.65
C LEU A 264 -3.82 -4.55 2.84
N SER A 265 -3.36 -5.74 3.19
CA SER A 265 -3.80 -6.45 4.39
C SER A 265 -2.70 -6.33 5.46
N PRO A 266 -2.79 -5.39 6.42
CA PRO A 266 -1.85 -5.32 7.51
C PRO A 266 -2.03 -6.57 8.39
N GLN A 267 -0.96 -7.34 8.55
CA GLN A 267 -0.96 -8.52 9.41
C GLN A 267 0.00 -8.30 10.55
N LEU A 268 -0.45 -8.59 11.76
CA LEU A 268 0.42 -8.65 12.92
C LEU A 268 1.37 -9.83 12.75
N THR A 269 2.65 -9.52 12.58
CA THR A 269 3.71 -10.53 12.49
C THR A 269 4.32 -10.77 13.87
N LEU A 270 5.09 -11.85 14.01
CA LEU A 270 5.86 -12.12 15.22
C LEU A 270 6.87 -11.02 15.54
N ALA A 271 7.26 -10.23 14.53
CA ALA A 271 8.20 -9.12 14.71
C ALA A 271 7.60 -7.99 15.55
N GLU A 272 6.34 -7.58 15.32
CA GLU A 272 5.68 -6.54 16.12
C GLU A 272 5.44 -7.01 17.55
N GLY A 273 5.04 -8.28 17.71
CA GLY A 273 4.89 -8.89 19.03
C GLY A 273 6.20 -8.93 19.81
N SER A 274 7.30 -9.29 19.16
CA SER A 274 8.64 -9.32 19.79
C SER A 274 9.13 -7.90 20.14
N PHE A 275 8.86 -6.91 19.30
CA PHE A 275 9.20 -5.51 19.58
C PHE A 275 8.41 -4.98 20.78
N ALA A 276 7.13 -5.26 20.88
CA ALA A 276 6.30 -4.87 22.02
C ALA A 276 6.78 -5.54 23.33
N ALA A 277 7.11 -6.83 23.27
CA ALA A 277 7.65 -7.56 24.42
C ALA A 277 9.03 -7.01 24.85
N ALA A 278 9.91 -6.71 23.90
CA ALA A 278 11.21 -6.09 24.17
C ALA A 278 11.05 -4.69 24.77
N SER A 279 10.13 -3.88 24.26
CA SER A 279 9.80 -2.55 24.79
C SER A 279 9.31 -2.61 26.23
N PHE A 280 8.41 -3.55 26.52
CA PHE A 280 7.95 -3.79 27.90
C PHE A 280 9.09 -4.25 28.81
N ALA A 281 9.91 -5.20 28.38
CA ALA A 281 11.03 -5.71 29.17
C ALA A 281 12.06 -4.60 29.47
N LEU A 282 12.42 -3.80 28.46
CA LEU A 282 13.35 -2.67 28.63
C LEU A 282 12.76 -1.61 29.56
N GLY A 283 11.49 -1.25 29.40
CA GLY A 283 10.79 -0.30 30.25
C GLY A 283 10.73 -0.77 31.71
N SER A 284 10.38 -2.04 31.91
CA SER A 284 10.35 -2.67 33.24
C SER A 284 11.73 -2.72 33.89
N LEU A 285 12.79 -2.97 33.11
CA LEU A 285 14.17 -2.90 33.57
C LEU A 285 14.55 -1.48 34.00
N CYS A 286 14.22 -0.47 33.16
CA CYS A 286 14.44 0.93 33.47
C CYS A 286 13.68 1.39 34.73
N ALA A 287 12.51 0.82 35.00
CA ALA A 287 11.74 1.08 36.21
C ALA A 287 12.44 0.63 37.51
N LEU A 288 13.45 -0.24 37.41
CA LEU A 288 14.29 -0.59 38.60
C LEU A 288 15.10 0.62 39.06
N PHE A 289 15.45 1.56 38.23
CA PHE A 289 16.22 2.75 38.61
C PHE A 289 15.48 3.64 39.63
N PRO A 290 14.26 4.13 39.37
CA PRO A 290 13.50 4.87 40.36
C PRO A 290 13.16 4.02 41.59
N ALA A 291 12.91 2.72 41.43
CA ALA A 291 12.71 1.82 42.52
C ALA A 291 13.95 1.69 43.43
N TYR A 292 15.14 1.62 42.85
CA TYR A 292 16.41 1.62 43.57
C TYR A 292 16.68 2.96 44.27
N MET A 293 16.26 4.09 43.71
CA MET A 293 16.34 5.39 44.38
C MET A 293 15.56 5.41 45.70
N VAL A 294 14.45 4.69 45.83
CA VAL A 294 13.72 4.51 47.08
C VAL A 294 14.61 3.83 48.11
N TYR A 295 15.36 2.81 47.70
CA TYR A 295 16.27 2.08 48.61
C TYR A 295 17.34 3.00 49.20
N ARG A 296 17.94 3.87 48.42
CA ARG A 296 19.01 4.79 48.90
C ARG A 296 18.44 5.93 49.77
N LYS A 297 17.33 6.57 49.37
CA LYS A 297 16.78 7.76 50.02
C LYS A 297 16.04 7.44 51.33
N THR A 298 15.41 6.27 51.46
CA THR A 298 14.77 5.86 52.70
C THR A 298 15.79 5.50 53.80
N GLY A 299 17.08 5.34 53.48
CA GLY A 299 18.17 5.19 54.47
C GLY A 299 18.55 6.50 55.16
N ALA A 300 18.54 7.62 54.40
CA ALA A 300 18.97 8.93 54.90
C ALA A 300 17.89 9.63 55.77
N VAL A 301 16.60 9.49 55.43
CA VAL A 301 15.48 10.09 56.19
C VAL A 301 15.30 9.45 57.58
N ALA A 302 15.78 8.22 57.81
CA ALA A 302 15.75 7.58 59.12
C ALA A 302 16.86 8.08 60.07
N LEU A 303 17.79 8.89 59.58
CA LEU A 303 18.93 9.44 60.34
C LEU A 303 18.86 10.97 60.54
N GLY A 304 17.68 11.55 60.38
CA GLY A 304 17.42 12.93 60.81
C GLY A 304 17.99 13.98 59.87
N ASP A 305 17.20 14.44 58.92
CA ASP A 305 17.22 15.82 58.45
C ASP A 305 16.01 16.53 59.02
N SER A 306 16.19 17.06 60.24
CA SER A 306 15.46 18.18 60.80
C SER A 306 16.23 19.45 60.36
N GLU A 307 15.90 20.01 59.16
CA GLU A 307 16.01 21.43 58.87
C GLU A 307 14.94 21.80 57.85
#